data_4d5d1181d9ce5b1eba0abb825851f7b2
#
_entry.id   4d5d1181d9ce5b1eba0abb825851f7b2
#
_cell.length_a   1.000
_cell.length_b   1.000
_cell.length_c   1.000
_cell.angle_alpha   90.00
_cell.angle_beta   90.00
_cell.angle_gamma   90.00
#
_symmetry.space_group_name_H-M   'P 1'
#
loop_
_entity.id
_entity.type
_entity.pdbx_description
1 polymer ?
#
loop_
_entity_poly.entity_id
_entity_poly.type
_entity_poly.pdbx_seq_one_letter_code
_entity_poly.pdbx_strand_id
1 'polypeptide(L)'
;MPKFKSEVAKIKHEVLREIANLAFTGELITKIDKLPRKLTESGITHYRCCVYKERAVLAERAKFALGYSPKEVDEEERLSEIAEKSLENGKIQQPVFDIFDVACDRCPIDRYIVSDACRGCVAHYCVNACPKKAITVVARKAYIDQD
;
A
#
# COMPACT_ATOMS: atom_id res chain seq x y z
N MET A 1 8.16 11.84 -19.63
CA MET A 1 7.94 10.99 -18.44
C MET A 1 7.78 9.55 -18.88
N PRO A 2 8.40 8.57 -18.21
CA PRO A 2 8.19 7.17 -18.53
C PRO A 2 6.72 6.79 -18.31
N LYS A 3 6.13 6.09 -19.28
CA LYS A 3 4.75 5.58 -19.14
C LYS A 3 4.81 4.24 -18.42
N PHE A 4 4.27 4.16 -17.22
CA PHE A 4 4.16 2.92 -16.46
C PHE A 4 2.89 2.16 -16.83
N LYS A 5 2.98 0.83 -16.94
CA LYS A 5 1.83 -0.03 -17.24
C LYS A 5 0.90 -0.25 -16.03
N SER A 6 1.39 0.01 -14.82
CA SER A 6 0.64 -0.15 -13.58
C SER A 6 1.19 0.78 -12.48
N GLU A 7 0.36 1.09 -11.48
CA GLU A 7 0.79 1.85 -10.30
C GLU A 7 1.89 1.12 -9.52
N VAL A 8 1.85 -0.21 -9.47
CA VAL A 8 2.91 -1.02 -8.84
C VAL A 8 4.26 -0.78 -9.51
N ALA A 9 4.29 -0.76 -10.85
CA ALA A 9 5.53 -0.50 -11.59
C ALA A 9 6.05 0.92 -11.35
N LYS A 10 5.17 1.90 -11.24
CA LYS A 10 5.51 3.29 -10.90
C LYS A 10 6.13 3.38 -9.52
N ILE A 11 5.47 2.83 -8.50
CA ILE A 11 5.97 2.83 -7.12
C ILE A 11 7.32 2.12 -7.01
N LYS A 12 7.48 0.98 -7.66
CA LYS A 12 8.76 0.26 -7.71
C LYS A 12 9.87 1.14 -8.30
N HIS A 13 9.58 1.83 -9.39
CA HIS A 13 10.54 2.74 -10.01
C HIS A 13 10.89 3.94 -9.09
N GLU A 14 9.91 4.52 -8.41
CA GLU A 14 10.13 5.65 -7.50
C GLU A 14 11.01 5.24 -6.30
N VAL A 15 10.76 4.09 -5.70
CA VAL A 15 11.59 3.55 -4.62
C VAL A 15 13.03 3.32 -5.09
N LEU A 16 13.21 2.62 -6.20
CA LEU A 16 14.54 2.33 -6.75
C LEU A 16 15.30 3.62 -7.12
N ARG A 17 14.61 4.58 -7.74
CA ARG A 17 15.21 5.88 -8.11
C ARG A 17 15.67 6.64 -6.87
N GLU A 18 14.86 6.67 -5.83
CA GLU A 18 15.20 7.42 -4.61
C GLU A 18 16.37 6.76 -3.86
N ILE A 19 16.38 5.43 -3.76
CA ILE A 19 17.49 4.71 -3.15
C ILE A 19 18.78 4.92 -3.94
N ALA A 20 18.72 4.86 -5.27
CA ALA A 20 19.86 5.13 -6.11
C ALA A 20 20.40 6.57 -5.89
N ASN A 21 19.50 7.56 -5.85
CA ASN A 21 19.91 8.94 -5.57
C ASN A 21 20.61 9.07 -4.20
N LEU A 22 20.06 8.46 -3.16
CA LEU A 22 20.66 8.48 -1.82
C LEU A 22 22.03 7.77 -1.80
N ALA A 23 22.17 6.68 -2.55
CA ALA A 23 23.44 5.96 -2.66
C ALA A 23 24.50 6.80 -3.39
N PHE A 24 24.14 7.44 -4.52
CA PHE A 24 25.06 8.29 -5.27
C PHE A 24 25.48 9.57 -4.53
N THR A 25 24.62 10.10 -3.67
CA THR A 25 24.93 11.26 -2.83
C THR A 25 25.67 10.91 -1.55
N GLY A 26 25.86 9.62 -1.22
CA GLY A 26 26.47 9.17 0.02
C GLY A 26 25.57 9.33 1.25
N GLU A 27 24.29 9.63 1.05
CA GLU A 27 23.33 9.91 2.13
C GLU A 27 22.40 8.71 2.44
N LEU A 28 22.70 7.53 1.88
CA LEU A 28 21.83 6.36 1.98
C LEU A 28 21.51 6.02 3.45
N ILE A 29 22.52 5.77 4.27
CA ILE A 29 22.35 5.35 5.67
C ILE A 29 21.60 6.42 6.48
N THR A 30 21.90 7.69 6.25
CA THR A 30 21.36 8.80 7.07
C THR A 30 19.91 9.16 6.74
N LYS A 31 19.45 8.90 5.51
CA LYS A 31 18.15 9.38 5.02
C LYS A 31 17.15 8.29 4.64
N ILE A 32 17.59 7.04 4.50
CA ILE A 32 16.73 5.95 4.00
C ILE A 32 15.54 5.66 4.93
N ASP A 33 15.67 5.82 6.23
CA ASP A 33 14.57 5.61 7.18
C ASP A 33 13.39 6.59 6.94
N LYS A 34 13.67 7.73 6.33
CA LYS A 34 12.65 8.73 5.99
C LYS A 34 12.02 8.50 4.60
N LEU A 35 12.54 7.56 3.81
CA LEU A 35 12.10 7.30 2.44
C LEU A 35 10.59 7.03 2.33
N PRO A 36 9.96 6.16 3.16
CA PRO A 36 8.53 5.92 3.07
C PRO A 36 7.70 7.18 3.32
N ARG A 37 8.14 8.04 4.24
CA ARG A 37 7.47 9.32 4.52
C ARG A 37 7.66 10.33 3.38
N LYS A 38 8.85 10.40 2.80
CA LYS A 38 9.17 11.28 1.67
C LYS A 38 8.30 10.95 0.46
N LEU A 39 8.13 9.68 0.15
CA LEU A 39 7.30 9.23 -0.98
C LEU A 39 5.77 9.37 -0.73
N THR A 40 5.36 9.61 0.52
CA THR A 40 3.96 9.83 0.91
C THR A 40 3.75 11.18 1.60
N GLU A 41 4.49 12.20 1.18
CA GLU A 41 4.56 13.51 1.85
C GLU A 41 3.21 14.25 1.85
N SER A 42 2.39 14.05 0.83
CA SER A 42 1.05 14.63 0.75
C SER A 42 0.08 14.14 1.83
N GLY A 43 0.40 13.03 2.52
CA GLY A 43 -0.51 12.39 3.46
C GLY A 43 -1.76 11.76 2.82
N ILE A 44 -1.94 11.95 1.52
CA ILE A 44 -3.04 11.40 0.74
C ILE A 44 -2.60 10.08 0.13
N THR A 45 -3.39 9.04 0.34
CA THR A 45 -3.16 7.73 -0.27
C THR A 45 -3.68 7.72 -1.71
N HIS A 46 -2.87 7.23 -2.63
CA HIS A 46 -3.26 7.06 -4.02
C HIS A 46 -3.47 5.60 -4.40
N TYR A 47 -2.93 4.69 -3.60
CA TYR A 47 -2.81 3.30 -3.97
C TYR A 47 -3.28 2.31 -2.88
N ARG A 48 -3.28 2.70 -1.60
CA ARG A 48 -3.65 1.84 -0.48
C ARG A 48 -4.79 2.45 0.33
N CYS A 49 -5.38 1.64 1.22
CA CYS A 49 -6.49 2.04 2.09
C CYS A 49 -6.13 3.19 3.05
N CYS A 50 -4.86 3.32 3.43
CA CYS A 50 -4.38 4.39 4.29
C CYS A 50 -2.88 4.64 4.09
N VAL A 51 -2.42 5.83 4.48
CA VAL A 51 -1.02 6.26 4.36
C VAL A 51 -0.06 5.36 5.15
N TYR A 52 -0.49 4.81 6.27
CA TYR A 52 0.33 3.91 7.08
C TYR A 52 0.60 2.58 6.35
N LYS A 53 -0.43 2.02 5.72
CA LYS A 53 -0.29 0.83 4.90
C LYS A 53 0.61 1.07 3.68
N GLU A 54 0.49 2.23 3.05
CA GLU A 54 1.35 2.62 1.94
C GLU A 54 2.81 2.74 2.37
N ARG A 55 3.07 3.38 3.51
CA ARG A 55 4.42 3.48 4.09
C ARG A 55 5.03 2.12 4.45
N ALA A 56 4.23 1.22 5.02
CA ALA A 56 4.68 -0.15 5.31
C ALA A 56 5.09 -0.87 4.02
N VAL A 57 4.28 -0.81 2.96
CA VAL A 57 4.62 -1.40 1.66
C VAL A 57 5.87 -0.77 1.05
N LEU A 58 6.07 0.53 1.20
CA LEU A 58 7.25 1.23 0.70
C LEU A 58 8.52 0.82 1.47
N ALA A 59 8.41 0.61 2.79
CA ALA A 59 9.51 0.12 3.62
C ALA A 59 9.94 -1.29 3.19
N GLU A 60 9.00 -2.22 3.01
CA GLU A 60 9.30 -3.56 2.53
C GLU A 60 9.93 -3.55 1.12
N ARG A 61 9.43 -2.67 0.23
CA ARG A 61 10.06 -2.49 -1.09
C ARG A 61 11.47 -1.95 -1.02
N ALA A 62 11.78 -1.11 -0.02
CA ALA A 62 13.12 -0.62 0.20
C ALA A 62 14.06 -1.75 0.65
N LYS A 63 13.62 -2.66 1.52
CA LYS A 63 14.39 -3.87 1.90
C LYS A 63 14.78 -4.69 0.67
N PHE A 64 13.82 -4.95 -0.23
CA PHE A 64 14.10 -5.62 -1.51
C PHE A 64 15.10 -4.88 -2.38
N ALA A 65 14.99 -3.55 -2.46
CA ALA A 65 15.90 -2.74 -3.26
C ALA A 65 17.33 -2.73 -2.68
N LEU A 66 17.47 -2.98 -1.37
CA LEU A 66 18.75 -3.18 -0.70
C LEU A 66 19.28 -4.63 -0.81
N GLY A 67 18.51 -5.54 -1.41
CA GLY A 67 18.92 -6.91 -1.67
C GLY A 67 18.53 -7.92 -0.61
N TYR A 68 17.61 -7.58 0.28
CA TYR A 68 17.13 -8.46 1.33
C TYR A 68 15.66 -8.83 1.15
N SER A 69 15.32 -10.11 1.36
CA SER A 69 13.94 -10.51 1.53
C SER A 69 13.41 -10.01 2.89
N PRO A 70 12.17 -9.50 2.97
CA PRO A 70 11.57 -9.14 4.25
C PRO A 70 11.54 -10.27 5.29
N LYS A 71 11.57 -11.53 4.83
CA LYS A 71 11.61 -12.70 5.71
C LYS A 71 12.98 -13.01 6.31
N GLU A 72 14.03 -12.44 5.72
CA GLU A 72 15.42 -12.63 6.15
C GLU A 72 15.86 -11.55 7.16
N VAL A 73 15.05 -10.53 7.34
CA VAL A 73 15.34 -9.35 8.14
C VAL A 73 14.28 -9.22 9.23
N ASP A 74 14.69 -8.83 10.42
CA ASP A 74 13.77 -8.56 11.52
C ASP A 74 12.78 -7.43 11.13
N GLU A 75 11.52 -7.57 11.53
CA GLU A 75 10.49 -6.55 11.27
C GLU A 75 10.83 -5.21 11.93
N GLU A 76 11.50 -5.23 13.08
CA GLU A 76 11.90 -4.05 13.83
C GLU A 76 13.21 -3.42 13.35
N GLU A 77 13.95 -4.11 12.47
CA GLU A 77 15.23 -3.62 11.97
C GLU A 77 15.04 -2.39 11.05
N ARG A 78 15.83 -1.36 11.31
CA ARG A 78 15.77 -0.10 10.57
C ARG A 78 16.31 -0.25 9.15
N LEU A 79 15.76 0.49 8.21
CA LEU A 79 16.26 0.51 6.83
C LEU A 79 17.72 0.96 6.75
N SER A 80 18.17 1.85 7.65
CA SER A 80 19.57 2.29 7.75
C SER A 80 20.51 1.15 8.11
N GLU A 81 20.15 0.29 9.06
CA GLU A 81 20.93 -0.88 9.47
C GLU A 81 21.04 -1.90 8.35
N ILE A 82 19.93 -2.12 7.63
CA ILE A 82 19.90 -3.00 6.45
C ILE A 82 20.77 -2.42 5.32
N ALA A 83 20.75 -1.09 5.15
CA ALA A 83 21.58 -0.42 4.14
C ALA A 83 23.07 -0.55 4.47
N GLU A 84 23.48 -0.44 5.73
CA GLU A 84 24.86 -0.70 6.18
C GLU A 84 25.29 -2.11 5.84
N LYS A 85 24.49 -3.11 6.22
CA LYS A 85 24.75 -4.52 5.88
C LYS A 85 24.85 -4.74 4.37
N SER A 86 23.99 -4.09 3.59
CA SER A 86 24.02 -4.18 2.13
C SER A 86 25.31 -3.64 1.53
N LEU A 87 25.82 -2.53 2.05
CA LEU A 87 27.08 -1.94 1.61
C LEU A 87 28.30 -2.77 2.01
N GLU A 88 28.28 -3.38 3.20
CA GLU A 88 29.37 -4.24 3.68
C GLU A 88 29.43 -5.57 2.93
N ASN A 89 28.30 -6.21 2.66
CA ASN A 89 28.22 -7.50 1.98
C ASN A 89 28.49 -7.41 0.47
N GLY A 90 28.49 -6.21 -0.11
CA GLY A 90 28.87 -5.94 -1.49
C GLY A 90 27.87 -6.46 -2.51
N LYS A 91 28.12 -7.60 -3.16
CA LYS A 91 27.26 -8.11 -4.22
C LYS A 91 26.16 -9.02 -3.70
N ILE A 92 24.93 -8.76 -4.13
CA ILE A 92 23.81 -9.69 -3.98
C ILE A 92 24.17 -10.97 -4.75
N GLN A 93 24.29 -12.09 -4.04
CA GLN A 93 24.71 -13.36 -4.65
C GLN A 93 23.58 -14.06 -5.40
N GLN A 94 22.35 -13.81 -5.01
CA GLN A 94 21.16 -14.40 -5.62
C GLN A 94 20.08 -13.33 -5.86
N PRO A 95 19.28 -13.45 -6.93
CA PRO A 95 18.18 -12.54 -7.15
C PRO A 95 17.15 -12.69 -6.04
N VAL A 96 16.82 -11.57 -5.40
CA VAL A 96 15.78 -11.54 -4.35
C VAL A 96 14.41 -11.56 -5.03
N PHE A 97 13.73 -12.67 -4.87
CA PHE A 97 12.36 -12.85 -5.35
C PHE A 97 11.51 -13.43 -4.23
N ASP A 98 10.62 -12.63 -3.66
CA ASP A 98 9.73 -13.07 -2.60
C ASP A 98 8.39 -12.31 -2.65
N ILE A 99 7.42 -12.82 -1.91
CA ILE A 99 6.11 -12.22 -1.73
C ILE A 99 6.02 -11.76 -0.27
N PHE A 100 5.73 -10.48 -0.06
CA PHE A 100 5.54 -9.95 1.27
C PHE A 100 4.06 -9.67 1.56
N ASP A 101 3.60 -10.15 2.70
CA ASP A 101 2.19 -10.19 3.09
C ASP A 101 1.59 -8.79 3.26
N VAL A 102 2.42 -7.82 3.62
CA VAL A 102 2.00 -6.44 3.77
C VAL A 102 1.51 -5.81 2.47
N ALA A 103 1.91 -6.33 1.31
CA ALA A 103 1.54 -5.79 0.00
C ALA A 103 0.24 -6.35 -0.57
N CYS A 104 -0.73 -6.72 0.27
CA CYS A 104 -2.04 -7.15 -0.21
C CYS A 104 -2.69 -6.07 -1.09
N ASP A 105 -3.33 -6.47 -2.19
CA ASP A 105 -3.93 -5.55 -3.17
C ASP A 105 -5.19 -4.85 -2.67
N ARG A 106 -5.89 -5.48 -1.73
CA ARG A 106 -7.09 -4.91 -1.11
C ARG A 106 -7.10 -5.20 0.37
N CYS A 107 -7.21 -4.15 1.19
CA CYS A 107 -7.93 -4.32 2.43
C CYS A 107 -9.38 -4.64 2.07
N PRO A 108 -10.02 -5.65 2.66
CA PRO A 108 -11.44 -5.81 2.52
C PRO A 108 -12.08 -4.50 3.02
N ILE A 109 -12.56 -3.70 2.08
CA ILE A 109 -13.48 -2.64 2.41
C ILE A 109 -14.79 -3.40 2.57
N ASP A 110 -15.25 -3.58 3.79
CA ASP A 110 -16.57 -4.13 4.07
C ASP A 110 -17.60 -3.18 3.48
N ARG A 111 -17.99 -3.47 2.25
CA ARG A 111 -19.05 -2.74 1.56
C ARG A 111 -20.27 -3.62 1.55
N TYR A 112 -21.33 -3.10 2.15
CA TYR A 112 -22.65 -3.68 1.98
C TYR A 112 -23.25 -3.16 0.68
N ILE A 113 -23.48 -4.05 -0.28
CA ILE A 113 -24.13 -3.72 -1.55
C ILE A 113 -25.44 -4.44 -1.66
N VAL A 114 -26.43 -3.73 -2.21
CA VAL A 114 -27.70 -4.33 -2.55
C VAL A 114 -27.58 -5.04 -3.88
N SER A 115 -27.71 -6.35 -3.89
CA SER A 115 -27.63 -7.18 -5.10
C SER A 115 -28.86 -6.97 -5.99
N ASP A 116 -28.83 -7.54 -7.19
CA ASP A 116 -29.95 -7.51 -8.14
C ASP A 116 -31.13 -8.38 -7.70
N ALA A 117 -30.99 -9.15 -6.62
CA ALA A 117 -32.09 -9.84 -5.96
C ALA A 117 -33.07 -8.89 -5.24
N CYS A 118 -32.73 -7.61 -5.10
CA CYS A 118 -33.63 -6.62 -4.51
C CYS A 118 -34.89 -6.46 -5.37
N ARG A 119 -36.05 -6.70 -4.76
CA ARG A 119 -37.37 -6.59 -5.43
C ARG A 119 -38.03 -5.23 -5.27
N GLY A 120 -37.42 -4.28 -4.56
CA GLY A 120 -38.03 -2.98 -4.26
C GLY A 120 -39.38 -3.14 -3.56
N CYS A 121 -39.43 -3.95 -2.52
CA CYS A 121 -40.65 -4.24 -1.80
C CYS A 121 -41.30 -3.00 -1.19
N VAL A 122 -42.61 -2.93 -1.15
CA VAL A 122 -43.37 -1.76 -0.65
C VAL A 122 -43.15 -1.53 0.85
N ALA A 123 -42.89 -2.58 1.62
CA ALA A 123 -42.74 -2.48 3.07
C ALA A 123 -41.41 -1.79 3.52
N HIS A 124 -40.42 -1.69 2.65
CA HIS A 124 -39.13 -1.04 2.91
C HIS A 124 -38.50 -1.40 4.26
N TYR A 125 -38.60 -2.65 4.70
CA TYR A 125 -38.10 -3.10 6.00
C TYR A 125 -36.60 -2.79 6.18
N CYS A 126 -35.78 -2.89 5.14
CA CYS A 126 -34.36 -2.56 5.19
C CYS A 126 -34.13 -1.09 5.54
N VAL A 127 -34.93 -0.18 4.99
CA VAL A 127 -34.87 1.27 5.28
C VAL A 127 -35.28 1.53 6.73
N ASN A 128 -36.39 0.93 7.15
CA ASN A 128 -36.95 1.13 8.48
C ASN A 128 -36.08 0.52 9.58
N ALA A 129 -35.39 -0.59 9.29
CA ALA A 129 -34.51 -1.27 10.23
C ALA A 129 -33.08 -0.69 10.27
N CYS A 130 -32.72 0.21 9.37
CA CYS A 130 -31.37 0.78 9.34
C CYS A 130 -31.17 1.82 10.45
N PRO A 131 -30.34 1.56 11.46
CA PRO A 131 -30.13 2.50 12.56
C PRO A 131 -29.40 3.78 12.11
N LYS A 132 -28.59 3.69 11.05
CA LYS A 132 -27.86 4.81 10.48
C LYS A 132 -28.65 5.59 9.43
N LYS A 133 -29.84 5.13 9.06
CA LYS A 133 -30.68 5.71 7.99
C LYS A 133 -29.94 5.83 6.64
N ALA A 134 -28.94 4.98 6.43
CA ALA A 134 -28.08 4.97 5.24
C ALA A 134 -28.71 4.26 4.03
N ILE A 135 -29.97 3.82 4.10
CA ILE A 135 -30.62 3.09 3.00
C ILE A 135 -31.73 3.95 2.40
N THR A 136 -31.62 4.17 1.10
CA THR A 136 -32.64 4.86 0.29
C THR A 136 -33.16 3.93 -0.80
N VAL A 137 -34.39 4.15 -1.26
CA VAL A 137 -34.97 3.39 -2.36
C VAL A 137 -35.22 4.33 -3.55
N VAL A 138 -34.56 4.03 -4.67
CA VAL A 138 -34.69 4.77 -5.91
C VAL A 138 -35.04 3.80 -7.02
N ALA A 139 -36.00 4.13 -7.86
CA ALA A 139 -36.43 3.32 -9.01
C ALA A 139 -36.64 1.82 -8.66
N ARG A 140 -37.28 1.54 -7.53
CA ARG A 140 -37.58 0.19 -7.02
C ARG A 140 -36.35 -0.65 -6.63
N LYS A 141 -35.21 -0.01 -6.37
CA LYS A 141 -34.00 -0.67 -5.85
C LYS A 141 -33.52 0.08 -4.61
N ALA A 142 -33.11 -0.66 -3.59
CA ALA A 142 -32.47 -0.06 -2.42
C ALA A 142 -31.00 0.27 -2.72
N TYR A 143 -30.50 1.35 -2.16
CA TYR A 143 -29.10 1.78 -2.21
C TYR A 143 -28.63 2.04 -0.80
N ILE A 144 -27.39 1.68 -0.51
CA ILE A 144 -26.75 1.91 0.79
C ILE A 144 -25.71 3.00 0.60
N ASP A 145 -25.89 4.10 1.31
CA ASP A 145 -24.89 5.14 1.45
C ASP A 145 -23.71 4.58 2.27
N GLN A 146 -22.51 4.77 1.80
CA GLN A 146 -21.29 4.20 2.41
C GLN A 146 -20.50 5.22 3.23
N ASP A 147 -20.91 6.51 3.20
CA ASP A 147 -20.22 7.60 3.89
C ASP A 147 -20.62 7.75 5.37
#